data_96bff8716a0fbca6c445ac6934c493c8
#
_entry.id   96bff8716a0fbca6c445ac6934c493c8
#
_cell.length_a   1.000
_cell.length_b   1.000
_cell.length_c   1.000
_cell.angle_alpha   90.00
_cell.angle_beta   90.00
_cell.angle_gamma   90.00
#
_symmetry.space_group_name_H-M   'P 1'
#
loop_
_entity.id
_entity.type
_entity.pdbx_description
1 polymer ?
#
loop_
_entity_poly.entity_id
_entity_poly.type
_entity_poly.pdbx_seq_one_letter_code
_entity_poly.pdbx_strand_id
1 'polypeptide(L)'
;ASTCGASTHIIPEEIRLDIIALNEYFEREGITHSFMTTQVGRMFATSVDNHSLFHLSIGGEKLVPCEVDKPYKFYNVYGPTECTIFSTAYPMTSIKDNVPIGSPVDNMKAYVIDKQKHLLPIGAPGELCLSGPQISRGYLNRPEQTAKAYEPNPFSNEDGYERIYHTGDIVRWLPDGNIEFVGRKDAQVKIRGFRIELTEVEAVVREYPQIKDATVQAFDA
;
A
#
# COMPACT_ATOMS: atom_id res chain seq x y z
N ALA A 1 5.12 15.20 -10.95
CA ALA A 1 4.57 16.45 -11.49
C ALA A 1 5.69 17.35 -12.04
N SER A 2 6.64 17.79 -11.23
CA SER A 2 7.71 18.73 -11.61
C SER A 2 8.59 18.28 -12.79
N THR A 3 8.83 16.97 -12.93
CA THR A 3 9.65 16.40 -14.00
C THR A 3 8.93 16.32 -15.37
N CYS A 4 7.60 16.45 -15.36
CA CYS A 4 6.75 16.32 -16.55
C CYS A 4 6.04 17.63 -16.91
N GLY A 5 6.42 18.75 -16.28
CA GLY A 5 5.76 20.05 -16.53
C GLY A 5 4.36 20.17 -15.93
N ALA A 6 3.95 19.25 -15.05
CA ALA A 6 2.67 19.33 -14.35
C ALA A 6 2.81 20.16 -13.05
N SER A 7 1.68 20.75 -12.61
CA SER A 7 1.60 21.46 -11.33
C SER A 7 1.28 20.49 -10.18
N THR A 8 1.73 20.84 -8.99
CA THR A 8 1.36 20.15 -7.75
C THR A 8 0.52 21.11 -6.90
N HIS A 9 -0.67 20.66 -6.52
CA HIS A 9 -1.57 21.41 -5.65
C HIS A 9 -1.49 20.86 -4.23
N ILE A 10 -1.23 21.74 -3.27
CA ILE A 10 -1.28 21.40 -1.85
C ILE A 10 -2.71 21.69 -1.37
N ILE A 11 -3.39 20.63 -0.95
CA ILE A 11 -4.78 20.74 -0.50
C ILE A 11 -4.83 21.45 0.86
N PRO A 12 -5.63 22.51 1.02
CA PRO A 12 -5.84 23.15 2.31
C PRO A 12 -6.37 22.18 3.37
N GLU A 13 -5.86 22.29 4.60
CA GLU A 13 -6.21 21.37 5.69
C GLU A 13 -7.71 21.35 5.99
N GLU A 14 -8.37 22.50 5.83
CA GLU A 14 -9.80 22.70 6.15
C GLU A 14 -10.72 21.89 5.24
N ILE A 15 -10.29 21.61 4.00
CA ILE A 15 -11.11 20.87 3.03
C ILE A 15 -10.66 19.43 2.84
N ARG A 16 -9.52 19.03 3.39
CA ARG A 16 -8.87 17.73 3.15
C ARG A 16 -9.77 16.52 3.44
N LEU A 17 -10.64 16.64 4.44
CA LEU A 17 -11.59 15.60 4.84
C LEU A 17 -13.06 15.94 4.51
N ASP A 18 -13.32 17.11 3.98
CA ASP A 18 -14.64 17.50 3.47
C ASP A 18 -14.73 17.10 1.99
N ILE A 19 -15.41 15.98 1.72
CA ILE A 19 -15.49 15.38 0.39
C ILE A 19 -16.13 16.31 -0.63
N ILE A 20 -17.13 17.10 -0.22
CA ILE A 20 -17.83 18.03 -1.11
C ILE A 20 -16.93 19.22 -1.46
N ALA A 21 -16.33 19.85 -0.45
CA ALA A 21 -15.40 20.97 -0.66
C ALA A 21 -14.14 20.53 -1.44
N LEU A 22 -13.67 19.29 -1.19
CA LEU A 22 -12.55 18.71 -1.93
C LEU A 22 -12.90 18.49 -3.41
N ASN A 23 -14.11 18.00 -3.70
CA ASN A 23 -14.59 17.84 -5.06
C ASN A 23 -14.70 19.18 -5.79
N GLU A 24 -15.30 20.19 -5.16
CA GLU A 24 -15.39 21.55 -5.71
C GLU A 24 -14.03 22.16 -5.99
N TYR A 25 -13.07 21.93 -5.08
CA TYR A 25 -11.68 22.35 -5.28
C TYR A 25 -11.06 21.67 -6.51
N PHE A 26 -11.24 20.36 -6.66
CA PHE A 26 -10.67 19.60 -7.78
C PHE A 26 -11.23 20.08 -9.12
N GLU A 27 -12.55 20.28 -9.21
CA GLU A 27 -13.20 20.79 -10.41
C GLU A 27 -12.73 22.22 -10.74
N ARG A 28 -12.66 23.10 -9.77
CA ARG A 28 -12.27 24.51 -9.94
C ARG A 28 -10.81 24.65 -10.40
N GLU A 29 -9.90 23.87 -9.78
CA GLU A 29 -8.46 23.93 -10.08
C GLU A 29 -8.07 23.00 -11.25
N GLY A 30 -9.00 22.22 -11.78
CA GLY A 30 -8.73 21.28 -12.88
C GLY A 30 -7.77 20.17 -12.48
N ILE A 31 -7.91 19.60 -11.27
CA ILE A 31 -7.06 18.52 -10.78
C ILE A 31 -7.33 17.26 -11.59
N THR A 32 -6.29 16.74 -12.24
CA THR A 32 -6.39 15.57 -13.10
C THR A 32 -5.94 14.26 -12.46
N HIS A 33 -5.08 14.33 -11.46
CA HIS A 33 -4.51 13.15 -10.78
C HIS A 33 -4.52 13.37 -9.28
N SER A 34 -4.99 12.37 -8.52
CA SER A 34 -4.94 12.39 -7.07
C SER A 34 -4.59 11.03 -6.48
N PHE A 35 -3.93 11.05 -5.34
CA PHE A 35 -3.78 9.91 -4.44
C PHE A 35 -4.46 10.24 -3.12
N MET A 36 -5.23 9.29 -2.60
CA MET A 36 -5.90 9.41 -1.31
C MET A 36 -5.69 8.15 -0.47
N THR A 37 -5.78 8.29 0.86
CA THR A 37 -5.88 7.11 1.72
C THR A 37 -7.15 6.34 1.38
N THR A 38 -7.13 5.03 1.62
CA THR A 38 -8.22 4.11 1.21
C THR A 38 -9.60 4.59 1.66
N GLN A 39 -9.73 5.03 2.93
CA GLN A 39 -11.03 5.49 3.46
C GLN A 39 -11.52 6.78 2.79
N VAL A 40 -10.66 7.79 2.71
CA VAL A 40 -11.02 9.09 2.08
C VAL A 40 -11.33 8.91 0.61
N GLY A 41 -10.48 8.16 -0.11
CA GLY A 41 -10.68 7.93 -1.54
C GLY A 41 -11.93 7.10 -1.84
N ARG A 42 -12.26 6.10 -1.00
CA ARG A 42 -13.52 5.37 -1.10
C ARG A 42 -14.72 6.28 -0.87
N MET A 43 -14.69 7.13 0.18
CA MET A 43 -15.77 8.12 0.42
C MET A 43 -15.90 9.07 -0.76
N PHE A 44 -14.79 9.58 -1.29
CA PHE A 44 -14.82 10.44 -2.47
C PHE A 44 -15.46 9.74 -3.66
N ALA A 45 -14.99 8.53 -3.99
CA ALA A 45 -15.51 7.76 -5.11
C ALA A 45 -16.99 7.39 -4.97
N THR A 46 -17.52 7.20 -3.75
CA THR A 46 -18.93 6.81 -3.53
C THR A 46 -19.87 7.98 -3.31
N SER A 47 -19.38 9.18 -2.99
CA SER A 47 -20.22 10.32 -2.60
C SER A 47 -20.33 11.40 -3.66
N VAL A 48 -19.38 11.48 -4.60
CA VAL A 48 -19.36 12.54 -5.62
C VAL A 48 -18.98 11.98 -7.00
N ASP A 49 -19.45 12.68 -8.02
CA ASP A 49 -18.98 12.50 -9.38
C ASP A 49 -18.05 13.67 -9.73
N ASN A 50 -16.80 13.34 -10.04
CA ASN A 50 -15.80 14.32 -10.43
C ASN A 50 -15.48 14.17 -11.91
N HIS A 51 -15.47 15.28 -12.63
CA HIS A 51 -15.26 15.32 -14.09
C HIS A 51 -13.90 15.90 -14.47
N SER A 52 -13.15 16.48 -13.53
CA SER A 52 -11.79 16.98 -13.78
C SER A 52 -10.73 15.88 -13.64
N LEU A 53 -10.96 14.90 -12.77
CA LEU A 53 -10.05 13.79 -12.58
C LEU A 53 -9.95 12.92 -13.83
N PHE A 54 -8.71 12.61 -14.21
CA PHE A 54 -8.38 11.55 -15.13
C PHE A 54 -8.01 10.26 -14.40
N HIS A 55 -7.42 10.40 -13.19
CA HIS A 55 -6.86 9.28 -12.45
C HIS A 55 -6.98 9.50 -10.92
N LEU A 56 -7.62 8.55 -10.24
CA LEU A 56 -7.66 8.47 -8.79
C LEU A 56 -7.00 7.16 -8.34
N SER A 57 -5.96 7.26 -7.51
CA SER A 57 -5.36 6.12 -6.82
C SER A 57 -5.68 6.17 -5.34
N ILE A 58 -6.04 5.03 -4.77
CA ILE A 58 -6.27 4.90 -3.33
C ILE A 58 -5.46 3.76 -2.75
N GLY A 59 -4.98 3.91 -1.52
CA GLY A 59 -4.18 2.86 -0.90
C GLY A 59 -3.83 3.17 0.56
N GLY A 60 -3.11 2.23 1.17
CA GLY A 60 -2.67 2.32 2.56
C GLY A 60 -3.35 1.32 3.49
N GLU A 61 -4.55 0.88 3.17
CA GLU A 61 -5.31 -0.13 3.93
C GLU A 61 -6.04 -1.09 2.98
N LYS A 62 -6.59 -2.17 3.53
CA LYS A 62 -7.44 -3.08 2.76
C LYS A 62 -8.69 -2.34 2.27
N LEU A 63 -8.90 -2.37 0.96
CA LEU A 63 -10.08 -1.75 0.36
C LEU A 63 -11.30 -2.67 0.53
N VAL A 64 -12.35 -2.11 1.14
CA VAL A 64 -13.68 -2.72 1.15
C VAL A 64 -14.31 -2.51 -0.23
N PRO A 65 -15.03 -3.50 -0.78
CA PRO A 65 -15.70 -3.37 -2.08
C PRO A 65 -16.55 -2.11 -2.19
N CYS A 66 -16.41 -1.41 -3.30
CA CYS A 66 -17.18 -0.20 -3.58
C CYS A 66 -17.51 -0.12 -5.07
N GLU A 67 -18.46 0.75 -5.41
CA GLU A 67 -18.84 1.02 -6.78
C GLU A 67 -17.65 1.56 -7.59
N VAL A 68 -17.50 1.09 -8.82
CA VAL A 68 -16.33 1.34 -9.68
C VAL A 68 -16.66 2.04 -10.99
N ASP A 69 -17.93 2.26 -11.30
CA ASP A 69 -18.36 2.99 -12.51
C ASP A 69 -18.16 4.49 -12.30
N LYS A 70 -16.97 4.96 -12.67
CA LYS A 70 -16.55 6.35 -12.52
C LYS A 70 -16.07 6.94 -13.84
N PRO A 71 -16.26 8.27 -14.05
CA PRO A 71 -15.78 8.94 -15.25
C PRO A 71 -14.25 9.03 -15.36
N TYR A 72 -13.53 8.59 -14.34
CA TYR A 72 -12.07 8.59 -14.25
C TYR A 72 -11.52 7.17 -14.00
N LYS A 73 -10.24 6.96 -14.30
CA LYS A 73 -9.55 5.72 -13.97
C LYS A 73 -9.35 5.62 -12.46
N PHE A 74 -9.85 4.55 -11.86
CA PHE A 74 -9.81 4.32 -10.44
C PHE A 74 -8.93 3.11 -10.12
N TYR A 75 -7.96 3.26 -9.18
CA TYR A 75 -7.00 2.21 -8.85
C TYR A 75 -6.91 1.98 -7.34
N ASN A 76 -6.89 0.70 -6.96
CA ASN A 76 -6.39 0.28 -5.66
C ASN A 76 -4.88 0.05 -5.78
N VAL A 77 -4.08 0.74 -4.97
CA VAL A 77 -2.62 0.61 -4.99
C VAL A 77 -2.09 0.13 -3.65
N TYR A 78 -1.03 -0.67 -3.72
CA TYR A 78 -0.35 -1.19 -2.55
C TYR A 78 1.16 -0.93 -2.67
N GLY A 79 1.77 -0.57 -1.54
CA GLY A 79 3.22 -0.46 -1.39
C GLY A 79 3.62 -0.07 0.01
N PRO A 80 4.69 -0.68 0.52
CA PRO A 80 5.33 -0.23 1.76
C PRO A 80 6.22 0.99 1.49
N THR A 81 6.47 1.79 2.50
CA THR A 81 7.40 2.94 2.45
C THR A 81 8.80 2.52 1.99
N GLU A 82 9.21 1.32 2.32
CA GLU A 82 10.48 0.70 1.93
C GLU A 82 10.64 0.52 0.41
N CYS A 83 9.52 0.61 -0.33
CA CYS A 83 9.49 0.59 -1.80
C CYS A 83 8.94 1.92 -2.36
N THR A 84 9.25 3.03 -1.72
CA THR A 84 8.92 4.42 -2.05
C THR A 84 7.48 4.77 -1.74
N ILE A 85 6.49 4.39 -2.57
CA ILE A 85 5.08 4.74 -2.33
C ILE A 85 4.12 3.59 -2.65
N PHE A 86 4.12 3.09 -3.89
CA PHE A 86 3.35 1.90 -4.25
C PHE A 86 4.11 1.05 -5.25
N SER A 87 3.92 -0.26 -5.14
CA SER A 87 4.64 -1.27 -5.91
C SER A 87 3.72 -2.10 -6.79
N THR A 88 2.42 -2.12 -6.46
CA THR A 88 1.40 -2.78 -7.27
C THR A 88 0.19 -1.88 -7.45
N ALA A 89 -0.57 -2.11 -8.52
CA ALA A 89 -1.78 -1.38 -8.83
C ALA A 89 -2.84 -2.32 -9.42
N TYR A 90 -4.07 -2.17 -8.97
CA TYR A 90 -5.24 -2.88 -9.46
C TYR A 90 -6.24 -1.90 -10.06
N PRO A 91 -6.54 -1.97 -11.37
CA PRO A 91 -7.58 -1.14 -11.97
C PRO A 91 -8.96 -1.62 -11.48
N MET A 92 -9.72 -0.71 -10.88
CA MET A 92 -11.05 -0.97 -10.36
C MET A 92 -12.07 -0.97 -11.51
N THR A 93 -12.24 -2.11 -12.17
CA THR A 93 -13.16 -2.27 -13.31
C THR A 93 -14.43 -3.07 -12.97
N SER A 94 -14.46 -3.70 -11.81
CA SER A 94 -15.60 -4.47 -11.32
C SER A 94 -15.56 -4.56 -9.79
N ILE A 95 -16.74 -4.73 -9.19
CA ILE A 95 -16.85 -4.99 -7.75
C ILE A 95 -16.37 -6.42 -7.47
N LYS A 96 -15.45 -6.60 -6.53
CA LYS A 96 -14.97 -7.91 -6.06
C LYS A 96 -15.09 -7.96 -4.54
N ASP A 97 -15.47 -9.11 -4.00
CA ASP A 97 -15.59 -9.32 -2.54
C ASP A 97 -14.26 -9.12 -1.80
N ASN A 98 -13.15 -9.53 -2.40
CA ASN A 98 -11.80 -9.23 -1.94
C ASN A 98 -11.06 -8.51 -3.06
N VAL A 99 -10.87 -7.20 -2.89
CA VAL A 99 -10.21 -6.37 -3.90
C VAL A 99 -8.73 -6.69 -3.96
N PRO A 100 -8.19 -7.13 -5.11
CA PRO A 100 -6.75 -7.38 -5.24
C PRO A 100 -5.91 -6.12 -4.98
N ILE A 101 -4.67 -6.32 -4.57
CA ILE A 101 -3.66 -5.25 -4.56
C ILE A 101 -3.01 -5.04 -5.94
N GLY A 102 -3.40 -5.85 -6.92
CA GLY A 102 -3.03 -5.69 -8.31
C GLY A 102 -1.74 -6.39 -8.73
N SER A 103 -1.25 -6.02 -9.89
CA SER A 103 0.03 -6.49 -10.45
C SER A 103 1.14 -5.47 -10.19
N PRO A 104 2.42 -5.88 -10.24
CA PRO A 104 3.55 -4.97 -10.12
C PRO A 104 3.47 -3.82 -11.13
N VAL A 105 3.80 -2.60 -10.67
CA VAL A 105 3.96 -1.45 -11.56
C VAL A 105 5.25 -1.57 -12.36
N ASP A 106 5.43 -0.72 -13.37
CA ASP A 106 6.63 -0.69 -14.20
C ASP A 106 7.90 -0.62 -13.33
N ASN A 107 8.92 -1.38 -13.73
CA ASN A 107 10.19 -1.51 -13.05
C ASN A 107 10.13 -2.13 -11.63
N MET A 108 9.02 -2.78 -11.27
CA MET A 108 8.91 -3.58 -10.05
C MET A 108 8.68 -5.05 -10.39
N LYS A 109 9.28 -5.95 -9.59
CA LYS A 109 9.02 -7.38 -9.60
C LYS A 109 8.49 -7.80 -8.24
N ALA A 110 7.52 -8.72 -8.25
CA ALA A 110 6.95 -9.32 -7.06
C ALA A 110 7.20 -10.83 -7.07
N TYR A 111 7.57 -11.35 -5.92
CA TYR A 111 7.78 -12.78 -5.70
C TYR A 111 6.94 -13.20 -4.51
N VAL A 112 6.25 -14.33 -4.63
CA VAL A 112 5.52 -14.96 -3.51
C VAL A 112 6.29 -16.21 -3.11
N ILE A 113 6.79 -16.23 -1.87
CA ILE A 113 7.73 -17.28 -1.42
C ILE A 113 7.23 -17.98 -0.15
N ASP A 114 7.69 -19.20 0.02
CA ASP A 114 7.54 -19.97 1.25
C ASP A 114 8.60 -19.61 2.31
N LYS A 115 8.55 -20.28 3.47
CA LYS A 115 9.53 -20.10 4.57
C LYS A 115 10.94 -20.58 4.21
N GLN A 116 11.06 -21.44 3.19
CA GLN A 116 12.33 -21.96 2.66
C GLN A 116 12.84 -21.11 1.49
N LYS A 117 12.14 -20.00 1.17
CA LYS A 117 12.47 -19.06 0.07
C LYS A 117 12.31 -19.67 -1.34
N HIS A 118 11.42 -20.64 -1.50
CA HIS A 118 11.03 -21.12 -2.83
C HIS A 118 9.86 -20.32 -3.36
N LEU A 119 9.83 -20.11 -4.69
CA LEU A 119 8.68 -19.49 -5.36
C LEU A 119 7.46 -20.40 -5.26
N LEU A 120 6.33 -19.81 -4.93
CA LEU A 120 5.07 -20.50 -4.79
C LEU A 120 4.22 -20.42 -6.08
N PRO A 121 3.46 -21.49 -6.39
CA PRO A 121 2.56 -21.49 -7.52
C PRO A 121 1.35 -20.56 -7.30
N ILE A 122 0.63 -20.25 -8.40
CA ILE A 122 -0.61 -19.49 -8.38
C ILE A 122 -1.59 -20.12 -7.37
N GLY A 123 -2.22 -19.27 -6.56
CA GLY A 123 -3.18 -19.63 -5.52
C GLY A 123 -2.58 -20.00 -4.17
N ALA A 124 -1.30 -20.38 -4.09
CA ALA A 124 -0.66 -20.70 -2.82
C ALA A 124 -0.30 -19.42 -2.04
N PRO A 125 -0.69 -19.34 -0.75
CA PRO A 125 -0.35 -18.18 0.07
C PRO A 125 1.12 -18.23 0.53
N GLY A 126 1.81 -17.08 0.44
CA GLY A 126 3.18 -16.93 0.87
C GLY A 126 3.55 -15.47 1.14
N GLU A 127 4.78 -15.24 1.56
CA GLU A 127 5.29 -13.89 1.80
C GLU A 127 5.53 -13.16 0.48
N LEU A 128 5.03 -11.93 0.41
CA LEU A 128 5.36 -11.03 -0.69
C LEU A 128 6.77 -10.46 -0.51
N CYS A 129 7.59 -10.66 -1.53
CA CYS A 129 8.88 -9.98 -1.67
C CYS A 129 8.86 -9.08 -2.91
N LEU A 130 9.44 -7.91 -2.79
CA LEU A 130 9.48 -6.90 -3.85
C LEU A 130 10.93 -6.62 -4.28
N SER A 131 11.14 -6.38 -5.57
CA SER A 131 12.44 -6.05 -6.15
C SER A 131 12.29 -4.97 -7.22
N GLY A 132 13.29 -4.10 -7.33
CA GLY A 132 13.33 -3.06 -8.35
C GLY A 132 13.98 -1.77 -7.86
N PRO A 133 14.16 -0.78 -8.73
CA PRO A 133 14.87 0.47 -8.42
C PRO A 133 14.17 1.35 -7.37
N GLN A 134 12.90 1.08 -7.05
CA GLN A 134 12.15 1.81 -6.03
C GLN A 134 12.46 1.34 -4.60
N ILE A 135 13.20 0.21 -4.43
CA ILE A 135 13.55 -0.31 -3.10
C ILE A 135 14.53 0.62 -2.41
N SER A 136 14.23 1.02 -1.18
CA SER A 136 15.08 1.87 -0.37
C SER A 136 16.41 1.19 -0.03
N ARG A 137 17.41 1.98 0.35
CA ARG A 137 18.73 1.46 0.74
C ARG A 137 18.70 0.68 2.05
N GLY A 138 17.69 0.89 2.88
CA GLY A 138 17.52 0.29 4.20
C GLY A 138 17.11 1.31 5.25
N TYR A 139 17.16 0.90 6.51
CA TYR A 139 16.79 1.73 7.66
C TYR A 139 18.00 2.50 8.18
N LEU A 140 17.84 3.81 8.35
CA LEU A 140 18.90 4.71 8.80
C LEU A 140 19.42 4.30 10.19
N ASN A 141 20.74 4.10 10.30
CA ASN A 141 21.41 3.67 11.54
C ASN A 141 20.87 2.37 12.15
N ARG A 142 20.29 1.47 11.32
CA ARG A 142 19.72 0.18 11.74
C ARG A 142 20.21 -0.95 10.84
N PRO A 143 21.51 -1.29 10.86
CA PRO A 143 22.09 -2.28 9.93
C PRO A 143 21.52 -3.69 10.13
N GLU A 144 21.25 -4.10 11.36
CA GLU A 144 20.66 -5.41 11.65
C GLU A 144 19.21 -5.54 11.15
N GLN A 145 18.39 -4.51 11.34
CA GLN A 145 17.03 -4.48 10.79
C GLN A 145 17.05 -4.44 9.27
N THR A 146 17.98 -3.68 8.69
CA THR A 146 18.17 -3.65 7.25
C THR A 146 18.52 -5.03 6.71
N ALA A 147 19.48 -5.72 7.32
CA ALA A 147 19.90 -7.07 6.88
C ALA A 147 18.77 -8.12 7.01
N LYS A 148 17.82 -7.93 7.93
CA LYS A 148 16.66 -8.82 8.08
C LYS A 148 15.57 -8.58 7.03
N ALA A 149 15.39 -7.31 6.63
CA ALA A 149 14.32 -6.91 5.73
C ALA A 149 14.74 -6.91 4.25
N TYR A 150 16.03 -6.76 3.98
CA TYR A 150 16.58 -6.68 2.63
C TYR A 150 17.68 -7.71 2.46
N GLU A 151 17.59 -8.51 1.41
CA GLU A 151 18.60 -9.50 1.09
C GLU A 151 18.94 -9.53 -0.40
N PRO A 152 20.04 -10.20 -0.82
CA PRO A 152 20.30 -10.44 -2.23
C PRO A 152 19.14 -11.18 -2.89
N ASN A 153 18.78 -10.78 -4.11
CA ASN A 153 17.69 -11.38 -4.85
C ASN A 153 18.15 -12.72 -5.48
N PRO A 154 17.63 -13.87 -5.03
CA PRO A 154 18.00 -15.16 -5.61
C PRO A 154 17.28 -15.45 -6.94
N PHE A 155 16.31 -14.62 -7.34
CA PHE A 155 15.44 -14.86 -8.49
C PHE A 155 15.79 -14.01 -9.72
N SER A 156 16.69 -13.05 -9.60
CA SER A 156 17.10 -12.19 -10.71
C SER A 156 18.53 -11.71 -10.56
N ASN A 157 19.26 -11.73 -11.68
CA ASN A 157 20.61 -11.15 -11.80
C ASN A 157 20.58 -9.87 -12.67
N GLU A 158 19.40 -9.33 -12.96
CA GLU A 158 19.25 -8.13 -13.76
C GLU A 158 19.68 -6.89 -12.96
N ASP A 159 20.32 -5.95 -13.65
CA ASP A 159 20.72 -4.65 -13.07
C ASP A 159 19.50 -3.90 -12.53
N GLY A 160 19.60 -3.39 -11.30
CA GLY A 160 18.51 -2.74 -10.57
C GLY A 160 17.56 -3.69 -9.83
N TYR A 161 17.79 -5.03 -9.91
CA TYR A 161 16.97 -6.05 -9.23
C TYR A 161 17.77 -6.96 -8.32
N GLU A 162 18.97 -6.56 -7.93
CA GLU A 162 19.92 -7.38 -7.16
C GLU A 162 19.47 -7.63 -5.72
N ARG A 163 18.45 -6.92 -5.26
CA ARG A 163 17.95 -7.01 -3.88
C ARG A 163 16.46 -7.26 -3.86
N ILE A 164 16.00 -7.97 -2.84
CA ILE A 164 14.57 -8.09 -2.49
C ILE A 164 14.31 -7.47 -1.13
N TYR A 165 13.10 -6.93 -0.99
CA TYR A 165 12.54 -6.48 0.28
C TYR A 165 11.45 -7.44 0.73
N HIS A 166 11.57 -7.95 1.96
CA HIS A 166 10.59 -8.79 2.63
C HIS A 166 9.52 -7.92 3.27
N THR A 167 8.29 -7.96 2.74
CA THR A 167 7.22 -7.07 3.20
C THR A 167 6.60 -7.50 4.52
N GLY A 168 6.69 -8.78 4.86
CA GLY A 168 5.93 -9.39 5.95
C GLY A 168 4.44 -9.60 5.62
N ASP A 169 3.98 -9.22 4.45
CA ASP A 169 2.62 -9.42 4.00
C ASP A 169 2.46 -10.80 3.36
N ILE A 170 1.39 -11.50 3.71
CA ILE A 170 1.00 -12.77 3.11
C ILE A 170 0.03 -12.49 1.99
N VAL A 171 0.36 -13.00 0.83
CA VAL A 171 -0.40 -12.78 -0.41
C VAL A 171 -0.49 -14.07 -1.21
N ARG A 172 -1.30 -14.06 -2.28
CA ARG A 172 -1.28 -15.11 -3.31
C ARG A 172 -1.45 -14.50 -4.69
N TRP A 173 -0.83 -15.15 -5.69
CA TRP A 173 -1.11 -14.86 -7.08
C TRP A 173 -2.48 -15.37 -7.48
N LEU A 174 -3.23 -14.55 -8.20
CA LEU A 174 -4.48 -14.97 -8.86
C LEU A 174 -4.20 -15.43 -10.30
N PRO A 175 -5.09 -16.24 -10.90
CA PRO A 175 -4.90 -16.71 -12.29
C PRO A 175 -4.85 -15.58 -13.33
N ASP A 176 -5.40 -14.41 -13.02
CA ASP A 176 -5.42 -13.22 -13.88
C ASP A 176 -4.14 -12.37 -13.78
N GLY A 177 -3.12 -12.83 -13.03
CA GLY A 177 -1.86 -12.12 -12.85
C GLY A 177 -1.90 -11.01 -11.80
N ASN A 178 -2.99 -10.86 -11.07
CA ASN A 178 -3.08 -9.96 -9.93
C ASN A 178 -2.65 -10.64 -8.63
N ILE A 179 -2.30 -9.84 -7.65
CA ILE A 179 -1.95 -10.29 -6.30
C ILE A 179 -3.11 -9.97 -5.37
N GLU A 180 -3.49 -10.95 -4.56
CA GLU A 180 -4.49 -10.79 -3.50
C GLU A 180 -3.81 -10.77 -2.14
N PHE A 181 -4.16 -9.78 -1.33
CA PHE A 181 -3.70 -9.69 0.06
C PHE A 181 -4.50 -10.64 0.95
N VAL A 182 -3.81 -11.47 1.72
CA VAL A 182 -4.39 -12.45 2.64
C VAL A 182 -4.28 -11.98 4.09
N GLY A 183 -3.14 -11.42 4.47
CA GLY A 183 -2.89 -10.98 5.85
C GLY A 183 -1.45 -10.60 6.09
N ARG A 184 -1.03 -10.59 7.36
CA ARG A 184 0.37 -10.36 7.73
C ARG A 184 0.92 -11.57 8.52
N LYS A 185 2.24 -11.77 8.43
CA LYS A 185 2.95 -12.79 9.23
C LYS A 185 3.27 -12.32 10.65
N ASP A 186 3.13 -11.01 10.93
CA ASP A 186 3.41 -10.36 12.21
C ASP A 186 2.17 -9.63 12.75
N ALA A 187 2.31 -9.01 13.90
CA ALA A 187 1.23 -8.29 14.60
C ALA A 187 1.06 -6.83 14.13
N GLN A 188 1.73 -6.43 13.04
CA GLN A 188 1.61 -5.07 12.53
C GLN A 188 0.22 -4.82 11.94
N VAL A 189 -0.34 -3.65 12.21
CA VAL A 189 -1.65 -3.23 11.69
C VAL A 189 -1.56 -1.89 10.98
N LYS A 190 -2.53 -1.62 10.12
CA LYS A 190 -2.71 -0.30 9.50
C LYS A 190 -4.03 0.28 9.98
N ILE A 191 -3.99 1.47 10.60
CA ILE A 191 -5.16 2.17 11.12
C ILE A 191 -5.14 3.60 10.58
N ARG A 192 -6.14 3.95 9.79
CA ARG A 192 -6.28 5.26 9.12
C ARG A 192 -5.03 5.63 8.28
N GLY A 193 -4.42 4.62 7.65
CA GLY A 193 -3.20 4.77 6.87
C GLY A 193 -1.90 4.81 7.68
N PHE A 194 -1.96 4.83 9.01
CA PHE A 194 -0.77 4.74 9.87
C PHE A 194 -0.35 3.29 10.07
N ARG A 195 0.94 3.03 9.88
CA ARG A 195 1.58 1.73 10.16
C ARG A 195 1.92 1.66 11.65
N ILE A 196 1.32 0.73 12.36
CA ILE A 196 1.45 0.59 13.82
C ILE A 196 2.03 -0.79 14.12
N GLU A 197 3.17 -0.80 14.80
CA GLU A 197 3.76 -2.00 15.40
C GLU A 197 3.14 -2.18 16.78
N LEU A 198 2.28 -3.19 16.97
CA LEU A 198 1.62 -3.42 18.27
C LEU A 198 2.64 -3.67 19.36
N THR A 199 3.75 -4.33 19.05
CA THR A 199 4.87 -4.57 19.97
C THR A 199 5.58 -3.29 20.44
N GLU A 200 5.60 -2.23 19.63
CA GLU A 200 6.13 -0.92 20.03
C GLU A 200 5.21 -0.27 21.07
N VAL A 201 3.89 -0.33 20.83
CA VAL A 201 2.90 0.16 21.81
C VAL A 201 3.02 -0.62 23.13
N GLU A 202 3.16 -1.95 23.08
CA GLU A 202 3.40 -2.78 24.26
C GLU A 202 4.67 -2.38 25.01
N ALA A 203 5.76 -2.11 24.29
CA ALA A 203 7.02 -1.71 24.89
C ALA A 203 6.89 -0.39 25.66
N VAL A 204 6.23 0.61 25.06
CA VAL A 204 5.97 1.90 25.74
C VAL A 204 5.08 1.74 26.97
N VAL A 205 4.05 0.90 26.90
CA VAL A 205 3.17 0.62 28.05
C VAL A 205 3.95 -0.04 29.20
N ARG A 206 4.88 -0.95 28.88
CA ARG A 206 5.73 -1.61 29.89
C ARG A 206 6.75 -0.68 30.56
N GLU A 207 7.06 0.48 29.99
CA GLU A 207 7.93 1.48 30.63
C GLU A 207 7.30 2.09 31.88
N TYR A 208 5.98 1.96 32.05
CA TYR A 208 5.32 2.46 33.26
C TYR A 208 5.57 1.53 34.45
N PRO A 209 6.16 2.03 35.57
CA PRO A 209 6.74 1.20 36.63
C PRO A 209 5.76 0.22 37.31
N GLN A 210 4.45 0.47 37.25
CA GLN A 210 3.42 -0.38 37.86
C GLN A 210 2.89 -1.47 36.91
N ILE A 211 3.30 -1.47 35.64
CA ILE A 211 2.88 -2.47 34.65
C ILE A 211 3.98 -3.50 34.48
N LYS A 212 3.65 -4.75 34.81
CA LYS A 212 4.59 -5.87 34.68
C LYS A 212 4.62 -6.45 33.26
N ASP A 213 3.47 -6.46 32.59
CA ASP A 213 3.32 -6.97 31.26
C ASP A 213 2.13 -6.29 30.55
N ALA A 214 2.18 -6.23 29.22
CA ALA A 214 1.14 -5.65 28.39
C ALA A 214 1.01 -6.41 27.08
N THR A 215 -0.22 -6.59 26.63
CA THR A 215 -0.56 -7.12 25.30
C THR A 215 -1.53 -6.16 24.63
N VAL A 216 -1.23 -5.82 23.39
CA VAL A 216 -2.05 -4.92 22.58
C VAL A 216 -2.66 -5.70 21.42
N GLN A 217 -3.95 -5.49 21.19
CA GLN A 217 -4.68 -6.08 20.08
C GLN A 217 -5.47 -4.99 19.35
N ALA A 218 -5.54 -5.10 18.03
CA ALA A 218 -6.44 -4.30 17.23
C ALA A 218 -7.78 -5.02 17.08
N PHE A 219 -8.86 -4.28 17.20
CA PHE A 219 -10.22 -4.76 16.96
C PHE A 219 -10.85 -3.94 15.85
N ASP A 220 -11.59 -4.59 14.98
CA ASP A 220 -12.47 -3.91 14.03
C ASP A 220 -13.64 -3.30 14.83
N ALA A 221 -13.92 -2.01 14.61
CA ALA A 221 -14.99 -1.27 15.28
C ALA A 221 -16.27 -1.22 14.45
#